data_cada28804c977a5d59102ace1f8519c3
#
_entry.id   cada28804c977a5d59102ace1f8519c3
#
_cell.length_a   1.000
_cell.length_b   1.000
_cell.length_c   1.000
_cell.angle_alpha   90.00
_cell.angle_beta   90.00
_cell.angle_gamma   90.00
#
_symmetry.space_group_name_H-M   'P 1'
#
loop_
_entity.id
_entity.type
_entity.pdbx_description
1 polymer ?
#
loop_
_entity_poly.entity_id
_entity_poly.type
_entity_poly.pdbx_seq_one_letter_code
_entity_poly.pdbx_strand_id
1 'polypeptide(L)'
;SLGFGLEAGSKPELLAVLALSDAEMPVVCNGFKDAAFIKMALLAQKMGHNVVPVVENYAEFELILKYADELSIRPTLGMRVKLAAQGTGRWQESGGFRSKFGLTISEILRAFDTLRSKDMEDCFRLLHFHLGSQISDIRSVKSALIEAARVYTGLYSKGAGLKYLDVGGGLGVDYEGSQTTADCSMNYSLQEYANDVVFHIGNVCKDSNVPHPNIISESGRAVSAYNSVLVFNAFGASGPDARTQ
;
A
#
# COMPACT_ATOMS: atom_id res chain seq x y z
N SER A 1 1.35 10.41 21.43
CA SER A 1 1.33 9.96 20.04
C SER A 1 0.85 8.51 19.98
N LEU A 2 -0.07 8.19 19.07
CA LEU A 2 -0.55 6.81 18.88
C LEU A 2 0.38 6.00 17.92
N GLY A 3 1.49 6.59 17.47
CA GLY A 3 2.46 5.95 16.59
C GLY A 3 1.98 5.78 15.14
N PHE A 4 0.97 6.54 14.70
CA PHE A 4 0.53 6.53 13.29
C PHE A 4 1.58 7.17 12.38
N GLY A 5 1.71 6.61 11.16
CA GLY A 5 2.33 7.27 10.03
C GLY A 5 1.31 8.02 9.18
N LEU A 6 1.78 8.67 8.12
CA LEU A 6 0.94 9.36 7.15
C LEU A 6 1.26 8.87 5.73
N GLU A 7 0.29 9.01 4.83
CA GLU A 7 0.44 8.69 3.41
C GLU A 7 0.25 9.96 2.59
N ALA A 8 0.94 10.06 1.46
CA ALA A 8 0.80 11.15 0.50
C ALA A 8 0.83 10.61 -0.93
N GLY A 9 -0.26 10.78 -1.67
CA GLY A 9 -0.40 10.40 -3.08
C GLY A 9 -0.19 11.56 -4.07
N SER A 10 0.11 12.76 -3.59
CA SER A 10 0.31 13.96 -4.40
C SER A 10 1.28 14.95 -3.77
N LYS A 11 1.79 15.88 -4.58
CA LYS A 11 2.69 16.95 -4.08
C LYS A 11 2.08 17.83 -3.00
N PRO A 12 0.83 18.32 -3.15
CA PRO A 12 0.19 19.09 -2.08
C PRO A 12 0.00 18.30 -0.78
N GLU A 13 -0.35 17.02 -0.89
CA GLU A 13 -0.46 16.14 0.28
C GLU A 13 0.90 15.95 0.96
N LEU A 14 1.98 15.72 0.20
CA LEU A 14 3.32 15.60 0.77
C LEU A 14 3.72 16.87 1.54
N LEU A 15 3.44 18.07 1.00
CA LEU A 15 3.70 19.32 1.71
C LEU A 15 2.89 19.43 3.01
N ALA A 16 1.61 19.08 2.98
CA ALA A 16 0.76 19.09 4.17
C ALA A 16 1.25 18.07 5.22
N VAL A 17 1.61 16.88 4.78
CA VAL A 17 2.12 15.81 5.64
C VAL A 17 3.45 16.22 6.29
N LEU A 18 4.39 16.78 5.53
CA LEU A 18 5.67 17.24 6.06
C LEU A 18 5.52 18.37 7.10
N ALA A 19 4.49 19.20 6.96
CA ALA A 19 4.19 20.24 7.96
C ALA A 19 3.64 19.66 9.28
N LEU A 20 3.10 18.44 9.27
CA LEU A 20 2.47 17.77 10.41
C LEU A 20 3.33 16.65 11.01
N SER A 21 4.24 16.08 10.22
CA SER A 21 5.08 14.96 10.64
C SER A 21 6.33 15.43 11.39
N ASP A 22 6.71 14.66 12.40
CA ASP A 22 8.06 14.75 12.97
C ASP A 22 9.04 13.87 12.15
N ALA A 23 10.32 13.92 12.51
CA ALA A 23 11.38 13.23 11.79
C ALA A 23 11.27 11.69 11.87
N GLU A 24 10.64 11.15 12.91
CA GLU A 24 10.54 9.71 13.15
C GLU A 24 9.28 9.10 12.52
N MET A 25 8.27 9.91 12.28
CA MET A 25 7.00 9.46 11.72
C MET A 25 7.19 8.93 10.30
N PRO A 26 6.81 7.68 10.01
CA PRO A 26 6.89 7.14 8.65
C PRO A 26 5.88 7.85 7.73
N VAL A 27 6.37 8.29 6.58
CA VAL A 27 5.56 8.90 5.52
C VAL A 27 5.73 8.06 4.25
N VAL A 28 4.66 7.42 3.81
CA VAL A 28 4.65 6.61 2.59
C VAL A 28 4.12 7.45 1.43
N CYS A 29 4.85 7.49 0.31
CA CYS A 29 4.43 8.23 -0.88
C CYS A 29 4.03 7.27 -1.99
N ASN A 30 2.72 7.11 -2.19
CA ASN A 30 2.11 6.25 -3.21
C ASN A 30 1.70 7.03 -4.47
N GLY A 31 1.07 6.31 -5.41
CA GLY A 31 0.55 6.87 -6.64
C GLY A 31 1.62 7.31 -7.63
N PHE A 32 1.21 7.89 -8.75
CA PHE A 32 2.11 8.40 -9.77
C PHE A 32 2.94 9.59 -9.27
N LYS A 33 4.25 9.49 -9.43
CA LYS A 33 5.20 10.54 -8.99
C LYS A 33 5.95 11.08 -10.19
N ASP A 34 5.73 12.37 -10.48
CA ASP A 34 6.56 13.10 -11.43
C ASP A 34 7.92 13.47 -10.82
N ALA A 35 8.80 13.99 -11.65
CA ALA A 35 10.14 14.41 -11.25
C ALA A 35 10.15 15.39 -10.06
N ALA A 36 9.18 16.31 -9.98
CA ALA A 36 9.08 17.27 -8.89
C ALA A 36 8.68 16.58 -7.57
N PHE A 37 7.72 15.65 -7.61
CA PHE A 37 7.32 14.89 -6.44
C PHE A 37 8.48 14.05 -5.89
N ILE A 38 9.18 13.31 -6.76
CA ILE A 38 10.33 12.50 -6.36
C ILE A 38 11.41 13.39 -5.73
N LYS A 39 11.75 14.52 -6.35
CA LYS A 39 12.73 15.44 -5.81
C LYS A 39 12.32 16.01 -4.44
N MET A 40 11.04 16.33 -4.23
CA MET A 40 10.52 16.76 -2.94
C MET A 40 10.66 15.66 -1.87
N ALA A 41 10.30 14.42 -2.18
CA ALA A 41 10.44 13.30 -1.26
C ALA A 41 11.90 13.06 -0.86
N LEU A 42 12.83 13.12 -1.81
CA LEU A 42 14.26 12.97 -1.55
C LEU A 42 14.85 14.15 -0.77
N LEU A 43 14.39 15.37 -1.02
CA LEU A 43 14.78 16.54 -0.21
C LEU A 43 14.27 16.41 1.23
N ALA A 44 13.05 15.90 1.43
CA ALA A 44 12.53 15.63 2.77
C ALA A 44 13.39 14.56 3.50
N GLN A 45 13.85 13.52 2.81
CA GLN A 45 14.82 12.56 3.38
C GLN A 45 16.13 13.25 3.76
N LYS A 46 16.64 14.13 2.90
CA LYS A 46 17.87 14.91 3.18
C LYS A 46 17.72 15.83 4.41
N MET A 47 16.49 16.29 4.68
CA MET A 47 16.16 17.09 5.88
C MET A 47 15.95 16.23 7.14
N GLY A 48 16.01 14.89 7.01
CA GLY A 48 15.89 13.95 8.13
C GLY A 48 14.49 13.38 8.35
N HIS A 49 13.51 13.66 7.47
CA HIS A 49 12.20 13.03 7.55
C HIS A 49 12.23 11.57 7.06
N ASN A 50 11.45 10.72 7.71
CA ASN A 50 11.31 9.31 7.35
C ASN A 50 10.30 9.11 6.21
N VAL A 51 10.63 9.64 5.04
CA VAL A 51 9.78 9.57 3.82
C VAL A 51 10.21 8.40 2.95
N VAL A 52 9.26 7.60 2.50
CA VAL A 52 9.51 6.44 1.63
C VAL A 52 8.70 6.58 0.34
N PRO A 53 9.30 7.07 -0.77
CA PRO A 53 8.66 7.02 -2.07
C PRO A 53 8.54 5.56 -2.54
N VAL A 54 7.31 5.14 -2.87
CA VAL A 54 7.01 3.80 -3.37
C VAL A 54 6.97 3.82 -4.89
N VAL A 55 7.87 3.08 -5.51
CA VAL A 55 7.99 2.97 -6.97
C VAL A 55 6.78 2.26 -7.55
N GLU A 56 6.04 2.93 -8.43
CA GLU A 56 4.85 2.44 -9.11
C GLU A 56 5.13 2.00 -10.57
N ASN A 57 6.23 2.45 -11.15
CA ASN A 57 6.72 2.06 -12.47
C ASN A 57 8.24 2.23 -12.55
N TYR A 58 8.85 1.58 -13.56
CA TYR A 58 10.31 1.56 -13.66
C TYR A 58 10.94 2.93 -13.92
N ALA A 59 10.24 3.85 -14.60
CA ALA A 59 10.75 5.20 -14.86
C ALA A 59 10.85 6.02 -13.56
N GLU A 60 9.96 5.81 -12.57
CA GLU A 60 10.09 6.42 -11.24
C GLU A 60 11.35 5.94 -10.52
N PHE A 61 11.69 4.65 -10.64
CA PHE A 61 12.93 4.11 -10.09
C PHE A 61 14.16 4.80 -10.66
N GLU A 62 14.20 4.98 -11.99
CA GLU A 62 15.30 5.69 -12.65
C GLU A 62 15.40 7.15 -12.22
N LEU A 63 14.26 7.83 -12.04
CA LEU A 63 14.22 9.20 -11.53
C LEU A 63 14.71 9.29 -10.08
N ILE A 64 14.36 8.33 -9.22
CA ILE A 64 14.86 8.28 -7.84
C ILE A 64 16.38 8.17 -7.84
N LEU A 65 16.96 7.25 -8.61
CA LEU A 65 18.42 7.09 -8.70
C LEU A 65 19.10 8.36 -9.23
N LYS A 66 18.55 8.95 -10.28
CA LYS A 66 19.08 10.21 -10.84
C LYS A 66 19.12 11.32 -9.81
N TYR A 67 18.00 11.57 -9.12
CA TYR A 67 17.94 12.67 -8.14
C TYR A 67 18.67 12.35 -6.84
N ALA A 68 18.79 11.08 -6.46
CA ALA A 68 19.63 10.67 -5.34
C ALA A 68 21.11 11.02 -5.61
N ASP A 69 21.59 10.77 -6.83
CA ASP A 69 22.93 11.14 -7.28
C ASP A 69 23.10 12.68 -7.29
N GLU A 70 22.17 13.42 -7.93
CA GLU A 70 22.21 14.90 -7.96
C GLU A 70 22.23 15.53 -6.54
N LEU A 71 21.50 14.93 -5.59
CA LEU A 71 21.40 15.43 -4.21
C LEU A 71 22.50 14.86 -3.29
N SER A 72 23.29 13.91 -3.80
CA SER A 72 24.33 13.20 -3.03
C SER A 72 23.76 12.55 -1.76
N ILE A 73 22.68 11.77 -1.90
CA ILE A 73 22.05 11.04 -0.79
C ILE A 73 21.92 9.55 -1.12
N ARG A 74 21.87 8.72 -0.09
CA ARG A 74 21.42 7.34 -0.19
C ARG A 74 19.90 7.32 0.07
N PRO A 75 19.06 7.09 -0.95
CA PRO A 75 17.62 7.17 -0.79
C PRO A 75 17.07 5.98 -0.02
N THR A 76 16.03 6.20 0.77
CA THR A 76 15.13 5.15 1.22
C THR A 76 14.00 5.05 0.21
N LEU A 77 13.72 3.86 -0.31
CA LEU A 77 12.64 3.65 -1.27
C LEU A 77 11.84 2.38 -0.99
N GLY A 78 10.61 2.38 -1.46
CA GLY A 78 9.75 1.21 -1.53
C GLY A 78 9.51 0.81 -2.98
N MET A 79 9.04 -0.43 -3.19
CA MET A 79 8.56 -0.88 -4.50
C MET A 79 7.20 -1.54 -4.32
N ARG A 80 6.23 -1.17 -5.18
CA ARG A 80 4.94 -1.82 -5.23
C ARG A 80 4.99 -3.02 -6.15
N VAL A 81 4.62 -4.18 -5.61
CA VAL A 81 4.54 -5.43 -6.38
C VAL A 81 3.13 -5.63 -6.94
N LYS A 82 3.04 -6.08 -8.19
CA LYS A 82 1.82 -6.62 -8.78
C LYS A 82 1.67 -8.07 -8.34
N LEU A 83 0.59 -8.36 -7.58
CA LEU A 83 0.26 -9.71 -7.18
C LEU A 83 -0.63 -10.40 -8.21
N ALA A 84 -0.58 -11.73 -8.29
CA ALA A 84 -1.53 -12.53 -9.05
C ALA A 84 -2.89 -12.58 -8.37
N ALA A 85 -2.91 -12.52 -7.03
CA ALA A 85 -4.13 -12.41 -6.25
C ALA A 85 -4.93 -11.17 -6.65
N GLN A 86 -6.24 -11.36 -6.85
CA GLN A 86 -7.17 -10.28 -7.24
C GLN A 86 -8.10 -9.96 -6.07
N GLY A 87 -8.32 -8.67 -5.83
CA GLY A 87 -9.38 -8.22 -4.94
C GLY A 87 -10.76 -8.50 -5.54
N THR A 88 -11.75 -8.65 -4.67
CA THR A 88 -13.18 -8.67 -5.03
C THR A 88 -13.74 -7.25 -4.90
N GLY A 89 -14.73 -6.88 -5.74
CA GLY A 89 -15.44 -5.60 -5.64
C GLY A 89 -15.32 -4.72 -6.89
N ARG A 90 -15.96 -3.53 -6.83
CA ARG A 90 -16.08 -2.55 -7.94
C ARG A 90 -14.74 -2.11 -8.56
N TRP A 91 -13.65 -2.25 -7.85
CA TRP A 91 -12.32 -1.76 -8.24
C TRP A 91 -11.33 -2.89 -8.53
N GLN A 92 -11.81 -4.05 -8.99
CA GLN A 92 -10.96 -5.20 -9.40
C GLN A 92 -9.85 -4.81 -10.40
N GLU A 93 -10.11 -3.81 -11.25
CA GLU A 93 -9.15 -3.34 -12.26
C GLU A 93 -7.94 -2.58 -11.66
N SER A 94 -8.03 -2.12 -10.40
CA SER A 94 -6.92 -1.41 -9.74
C SER A 94 -5.90 -2.33 -9.08
N GLY A 95 -6.20 -3.61 -8.95
CA GLY A 95 -5.33 -4.66 -8.40
C GLY A 95 -4.95 -5.72 -9.44
N GLY A 96 -4.08 -6.67 -9.04
CA GLY A 96 -3.67 -7.78 -9.86
C GLY A 96 -2.69 -7.42 -10.99
N PHE A 97 -2.39 -8.39 -11.84
CA PHE A 97 -1.35 -8.29 -12.89
C PHE A 97 -1.63 -7.20 -13.95
N ARG A 98 -2.91 -6.85 -14.17
CA ARG A 98 -3.33 -5.80 -15.12
C ARG A 98 -3.38 -4.39 -14.52
N SER A 99 -3.03 -4.24 -13.24
CA SER A 99 -2.97 -2.93 -12.60
C SER A 99 -2.10 -1.94 -13.36
N LYS A 100 -2.53 -0.69 -13.45
CA LYS A 100 -1.73 0.42 -14.01
C LYS A 100 -0.49 0.69 -13.17
N PHE A 101 -0.54 0.35 -11.88
CA PHE A 101 0.47 0.64 -10.89
C PHE A 101 1.15 -0.63 -10.41
N GLY A 102 2.39 -0.47 -9.97
CA GLY A 102 3.22 -1.53 -9.44
C GLY A 102 4.09 -2.20 -10.52
N LEU A 103 5.11 -2.86 -10.05
CA LEU A 103 6.11 -3.58 -10.84
C LEU A 103 5.80 -5.07 -10.86
N THR A 104 6.12 -5.72 -11.94
CA THR A 104 6.20 -7.19 -12.01
C THR A 104 7.41 -7.68 -11.18
N ILE A 105 7.40 -8.94 -10.78
CA ILE A 105 8.54 -9.55 -10.08
C ILE A 105 9.84 -9.39 -10.87
N SER A 106 9.79 -9.54 -12.20
CA SER A 106 10.96 -9.38 -13.07
C SER A 106 11.49 -7.94 -13.05
N GLU A 107 10.62 -6.94 -13.03
CA GLU A 107 11.02 -5.54 -12.92
C GLU A 107 11.59 -5.22 -11.53
N ILE A 108 11.04 -5.76 -10.45
CA ILE A 108 11.59 -5.62 -9.09
C ILE A 108 12.99 -6.24 -9.01
N LEU A 109 13.17 -7.44 -9.54
CA LEU A 109 14.47 -8.10 -9.55
C LEU A 109 15.48 -7.29 -10.35
N ARG A 110 15.10 -6.77 -11.53
CA ARG A 110 15.98 -5.89 -12.34
C ARG A 110 16.34 -4.61 -11.57
N ALA A 111 15.39 -3.97 -10.90
CA ALA A 111 15.65 -2.79 -10.10
C ALA A 111 16.58 -3.13 -8.90
N PHE A 112 16.36 -4.26 -8.25
CA PHE A 112 17.20 -4.73 -7.16
C PHE A 112 18.63 -5.05 -7.62
N ASP A 113 18.81 -5.70 -8.79
CA ASP A 113 20.13 -5.94 -9.35
C ASP A 113 20.85 -4.62 -9.72
N THR A 114 20.10 -3.61 -10.16
CA THR A 114 20.65 -2.25 -10.36
C THR A 114 21.10 -1.63 -9.03
N LEU A 115 20.33 -1.73 -7.97
CA LEU A 115 20.75 -1.27 -6.63
C LEU A 115 21.99 -2.00 -6.16
N ARG A 116 22.04 -3.33 -6.32
CA ARG A 116 23.19 -4.16 -5.96
C ARG A 116 24.46 -3.74 -6.68
N SER A 117 24.36 -3.44 -8.00
CA SER A 117 25.52 -2.99 -8.78
C SER A 117 26.10 -1.64 -8.32
N LYS A 118 25.38 -0.94 -7.45
CA LYS A 118 25.74 0.37 -6.86
C LYS A 118 26.00 0.29 -5.35
N ASP A 119 26.06 -0.91 -4.77
CA ASP A 119 26.15 -1.13 -3.32
C ASP A 119 25.03 -0.42 -2.53
N MET A 120 23.78 -0.46 -3.05
CA MET A 120 22.60 0.25 -2.53
C MET A 120 21.45 -0.69 -2.17
N GLU A 121 21.70 -1.96 -1.88
CA GLU A 121 20.67 -2.95 -1.54
C GLU A 121 19.87 -2.55 -0.29
N ASP A 122 20.55 -1.88 0.64
CA ASP A 122 19.98 -1.35 1.86
C ASP A 122 19.00 -0.19 1.65
N CYS A 123 19.00 0.41 0.46
CA CYS A 123 18.05 1.47 0.08
C CYS A 123 16.64 0.95 -0.17
N PHE A 124 16.49 -0.33 -0.57
CA PHE A 124 15.19 -0.96 -0.75
C PHE A 124 14.62 -1.43 0.58
N ARG A 125 13.84 -0.56 1.25
CA ARG A 125 13.39 -0.75 2.63
C ARG A 125 11.97 -1.26 2.77
N LEU A 126 11.11 -1.03 1.78
CA LEU A 126 9.68 -1.28 1.88
C LEU A 126 9.18 -2.03 0.65
N LEU A 127 8.53 -3.17 0.86
CA LEU A 127 7.70 -3.82 -0.15
C LEU A 127 6.25 -3.43 0.08
N HIS A 128 5.57 -2.93 -0.95
CA HIS A 128 4.18 -2.52 -0.90
C HIS A 128 3.33 -3.34 -1.88
N PHE A 129 2.10 -3.63 -1.51
CA PHE A 129 1.06 -4.05 -2.44
C PHE A 129 -0.26 -3.38 -2.10
N HIS A 130 -1.14 -3.28 -3.08
CA HIS A 130 -2.48 -2.77 -2.89
C HIS A 130 -3.47 -3.65 -3.64
N LEU A 131 -4.41 -4.23 -2.91
CA LEU A 131 -5.35 -5.22 -3.44
C LEU A 131 -6.59 -4.58 -4.09
N GLY A 132 -6.93 -3.37 -3.67
CA GLY A 132 -8.11 -2.65 -4.15
C GLY A 132 -8.73 -1.79 -3.05
N SER A 133 -9.97 -1.35 -3.26
CA SER A 133 -10.72 -0.53 -2.33
C SER A 133 -12.00 -1.25 -1.92
N GLN A 134 -12.43 -1.09 -0.67
CA GLN A 134 -13.65 -1.68 -0.13
C GLN A 134 -13.68 -3.21 -0.37
N ILE A 135 -12.68 -3.92 0.15
CA ILE A 135 -12.55 -5.37 0.00
C ILE A 135 -13.55 -6.02 0.94
N SER A 136 -14.58 -6.65 0.38
CA SER A 136 -15.68 -7.23 1.14
C SER A 136 -15.42 -8.67 1.62
N ASP A 137 -14.45 -9.37 1.04
CA ASP A 137 -14.15 -10.77 1.36
C ASP A 137 -12.73 -10.96 1.90
N ILE A 138 -12.63 -11.42 3.15
CA ILE A 138 -11.38 -11.69 3.85
C ILE A 138 -10.48 -12.72 3.12
N ARG A 139 -11.05 -13.64 2.34
CA ARG A 139 -10.28 -14.65 1.59
C ARG A 139 -9.35 -14.02 0.56
N SER A 140 -9.80 -12.96 -0.09
CA SER A 140 -8.96 -12.20 -1.03
C SER A 140 -7.76 -11.57 -0.32
N VAL A 141 -7.96 -11.02 0.88
CA VAL A 141 -6.89 -10.48 1.72
C VAL A 141 -5.87 -11.56 2.08
N LYS A 142 -6.34 -12.72 2.59
CA LYS A 142 -5.46 -13.85 2.98
C LYS A 142 -4.57 -14.32 1.83
N SER A 143 -5.13 -14.48 0.64
CA SER A 143 -4.39 -14.92 -0.55
C SER A 143 -3.28 -13.91 -0.91
N ALA A 144 -3.59 -12.62 -0.90
CA ALA A 144 -2.62 -11.57 -1.20
C ALA A 144 -1.52 -11.47 -0.14
N LEU A 145 -1.85 -11.62 1.13
CA LEU A 145 -0.87 -11.61 2.23
C LEU A 145 0.16 -12.73 2.09
N ILE A 146 -0.29 -13.95 1.77
CA ILE A 146 0.61 -15.09 1.57
C ILE A 146 1.52 -14.87 0.37
N GLU A 147 0.98 -14.38 -0.74
CA GLU A 147 1.76 -14.10 -1.94
C GLU A 147 2.80 -12.99 -1.69
N ALA A 148 2.38 -11.86 -1.11
CA ALA A 148 3.27 -10.75 -0.79
C ALA A 148 4.37 -11.14 0.22
N ALA A 149 4.04 -11.93 1.24
CA ALA A 149 5.00 -12.41 2.21
C ALA A 149 6.06 -13.33 1.56
N ARG A 150 5.69 -14.17 0.58
CA ARG A 150 6.64 -14.98 -0.20
C ARG A 150 7.57 -14.11 -1.04
N VAL A 151 7.05 -13.05 -1.65
CA VAL A 151 7.89 -12.08 -2.39
C VAL A 151 8.84 -11.38 -1.43
N TYR A 152 8.35 -10.92 -0.27
CA TYR A 152 9.16 -10.28 0.77
C TYR A 152 10.31 -11.20 1.21
N THR A 153 10.01 -12.44 1.61
CA THR A 153 11.02 -13.38 2.08
C THR A 153 12.03 -13.75 0.99
N GLY A 154 11.57 -13.88 -0.27
CA GLY A 154 12.44 -14.15 -1.40
C GLY A 154 13.42 -13.00 -1.70
N LEU A 155 12.96 -11.76 -1.63
CA LEU A 155 13.80 -10.56 -1.80
C LEU A 155 14.76 -10.37 -0.63
N TYR A 156 14.27 -10.56 0.60
CA TYR A 156 15.12 -10.50 1.81
C TYR A 156 16.26 -11.53 1.76
N SER A 157 15.96 -12.77 1.39
CA SER A 157 16.98 -13.83 1.24
C SER A 157 18.00 -13.55 0.13
N LYS A 158 17.69 -12.69 -0.82
CA LYS A 158 18.62 -12.21 -1.84
C LYS A 158 19.48 -11.03 -1.38
N GLY A 159 19.28 -10.54 -0.16
CA GLY A 159 20.04 -9.45 0.44
C GLY A 159 19.38 -8.07 0.33
N ALA A 160 18.10 -7.97 -0.05
CA ALA A 160 17.40 -6.70 0.00
C ALA A 160 17.30 -6.18 1.43
N GLY A 161 17.51 -4.88 1.62
CA GLY A 161 17.49 -4.21 2.93
C GLY A 161 16.09 -4.00 3.52
N LEU A 162 15.13 -4.87 3.17
CA LEU A 162 13.73 -4.77 3.53
C LEU A 162 13.52 -4.77 5.04
N LYS A 163 12.75 -3.81 5.53
CA LYS A 163 12.31 -3.68 6.92
C LYS A 163 10.80 -3.63 7.06
N TYR A 164 10.11 -3.19 6.01
CA TYR A 164 8.68 -2.95 6.03
C TYR A 164 7.97 -3.79 4.97
N LEU A 165 6.82 -4.32 5.36
CA LEU A 165 5.81 -4.84 4.43
C LEU A 165 4.55 -4.00 4.61
N ASP A 166 4.25 -3.20 3.60
CA ASP A 166 3.06 -2.39 3.54
C ASP A 166 1.98 -3.18 2.79
N VAL A 167 0.95 -3.55 3.52
CA VAL A 167 -0.17 -4.35 3.01
C VAL A 167 -1.22 -3.49 2.29
N GLY A 168 -0.94 -2.22 2.12
CA GLY A 168 -1.81 -1.26 1.46
C GLY A 168 -3.08 -0.97 2.22
N GLY A 169 -4.03 -0.38 1.51
CA GLY A 169 -5.37 -0.10 1.99
C GLY A 169 -6.40 -1.12 1.51
N GLY A 170 -7.64 -0.66 1.49
CA GLY A 170 -8.76 -1.46 1.00
C GLY A 170 -9.54 -2.20 2.08
N LEU A 171 -9.16 -2.07 3.34
CA LEU A 171 -9.97 -2.54 4.46
C LEU A 171 -11.41 -2.05 4.30
N GLY A 172 -12.35 -3.00 4.25
CA GLY A 172 -13.76 -2.73 4.02
C GLY A 172 -14.42 -1.98 5.18
N VAL A 173 -15.52 -1.34 4.88
CA VAL A 173 -16.43 -0.75 5.86
C VAL A 173 -17.82 -1.31 5.61
N ASP A 174 -18.48 -1.75 6.65
CA ASP A 174 -19.86 -2.24 6.57
C ASP A 174 -20.85 -1.07 6.68
N TYR A 175 -21.13 -0.44 5.53
CA TYR A 175 -22.01 0.74 5.46
C TYR A 175 -23.49 0.40 5.68
N GLU A 176 -23.90 -0.84 5.40
CA GLU A 176 -25.30 -1.29 5.48
C GLU A 176 -25.60 -2.18 6.70
N GLY A 177 -24.57 -2.60 7.44
CA GLY A 177 -24.72 -3.43 8.63
C GLY A 177 -25.04 -4.91 8.35
N SER A 178 -24.89 -5.38 7.10
CA SER A 178 -25.27 -6.76 6.74
C SER A 178 -24.20 -7.81 7.06
N GLN A 179 -22.95 -7.41 7.24
CA GLN A 179 -21.79 -8.27 7.46
C GLN A 179 -21.65 -9.37 6.38
N THR A 180 -21.82 -8.97 5.13
CA THR A 180 -21.76 -9.85 3.97
C THR A 180 -20.65 -9.47 3.01
N THR A 181 -20.51 -10.23 1.92
CA THR A 181 -19.59 -9.91 0.81
C THR A 181 -20.15 -8.89 -0.18
N ALA A 182 -21.27 -8.24 0.13
CA ALA A 182 -21.83 -7.18 -0.71
C ALA A 182 -20.87 -5.99 -0.84
N ASP A 183 -20.96 -5.23 -1.93
CA ASP A 183 -20.06 -4.11 -2.23
C ASP A 183 -20.08 -2.98 -1.17
N CYS A 184 -21.19 -2.85 -0.43
CA CYS A 184 -21.38 -1.88 0.65
C CYS A 184 -21.14 -2.48 2.05
N SER A 185 -20.58 -3.69 2.14
CA SER A 185 -20.37 -4.42 3.38
C SER A 185 -19.00 -5.09 3.40
N MET A 186 -18.73 -5.84 4.46
CA MET A 186 -17.60 -6.74 4.59
C MET A 186 -17.95 -7.93 5.48
N ASN A 187 -17.39 -9.11 5.20
CA ASN A 187 -17.65 -10.34 5.93
C ASN A 187 -16.65 -10.63 7.06
N TYR A 188 -15.95 -9.63 7.55
CA TYR A 188 -14.92 -9.78 8.58
C TYR A 188 -14.87 -8.57 9.52
N SER A 189 -14.36 -8.79 10.71
CA SER A 189 -14.09 -7.72 11.68
C SER A 189 -12.69 -7.14 11.52
N LEU A 190 -12.46 -5.96 12.08
CA LEU A 190 -11.12 -5.35 12.16
C LEU A 190 -10.13 -6.26 12.89
N GLN A 191 -10.59 -6.96 13.93
CA GLN A 191 -9.75 -7.90 14.70
C GLN A 191 -9.36 -9.11 13.87
N GLU A 192 -10.28 -9.68 13.07
CA GLU A 192 -9.96 -10.76 12.13
C GLU A 192 -8.95 -10.32 11.09
N TYR A 193 -9.15 -9.15 10.48
CA TYR A 193 -8.18 -8.59 9.54
C TYR A 193 -6.79 -8.48 10.17
N ALA A 194 -6.69 -7.89 11.35
CA ALA A 194 -5.40 -7.72 12.04
C ALA A 194 -4.75 -9.07 12.38
N ASN A 195 -5.54 -10.03 12.86
CA ASN A 195 -5.06 -11.39 13.15
C ASN A 195 -4.55 -12.09 11.90
N ASP A 196 -5.29 -12.01 10.79
CA ASP A 196 -4.90 -12.64 9.52
C ASP A 196 -3.63 -12.01 8.95
N VAL A 197 -3.50 -10.68 9.00
CA VAL A 197 -2.29 -9.98 8.55
C VAL A 197 -1.06 -10.49 9.30
N VAL A 198 -1.12 -10.49 10.63
CA VAL A 198 0.01 -10.93 11.45
C VAL A 198 0.29 -12.43 11.28
N PHE A 199 -0.75 -13.26 11.28
CA PHE A 199 -0.63 -14.71 11.21
C PHE A 199 -0.02 -15.17 9.89
N HIS A 200 -0.55 -14.71 8.75
CA HIS A 200 -0.09 -15.18 7.45
C HIS A 200 1.33 -14.70 7.12
N ILE A 201 1.65 -13.44 7.40
CA ILE A 201 3.01 -12.92 7.21
C ILE A 201 3.97 -13.64 8.14
N GLY A 202 3.58 -13.81 9.42
CA GLY A 202 4.41 -14.47 10.43
C GLY A 202 4.77 -15.92 10.06
N ASN A 203 3.80 -16.69 9.60
CA ASN A 203 4.05 -18.08 9.20
C ASN A 203 5.00 -18.17 8.00
N VAL A 204 4.79 -17.37 6.95
CA VAL A 204 5.68 -17.39 5.78
C VAL A 204 7.10 -16.97 6.15
N CYS A 205 7.27 -15.97 7.02
CA CYS A 205 8.58 -15.55 7.50
C CYS A 205 9.26 -16.64 8.31
N LYS A 206 8.51 -17.31 9.21
CA LYS A 206 9.01 -18.42 10.02
C LYS A 206 9.46 -19.59 9.14
N ASP A 207 8.62 -20.01 8.18
CA ASP A 207 8.92 -21.12 7.28
C ASP A 207 10.14 -20.84 6.38
N SER A 208 10.36 -19.55 6.04
CA SER A 208 11.49 -19.11 5.24
C SER A 208 12.73 -18.75 6.07
N ASN A 209 12.67 -18.85 7.39
CA ASN A 209 13.72 -18.40 8.32
C ASN A 209 14.18 -16.95 8.09
N VAL A 210 13.21 -16.06 7.86
CA VAL A 210 13.40 -14.62 7.61
C VAL A 210 12.79 -13.82 8.77
N PRO A 211 13.43 -12.74 9.25
CA PRO A 211 12.86 -11.89 10.28
C PRO A 211 11.52 -11.30 9.86
N HIS A 212 10.61 -11.12 10.82
CA HIS A 212 9.32 -10.47 10.58
C HIS A 212 9.53 -9.02 10.16
N PRO A 213 8.78 -8.52 9.14
CA PRO A 213 8.78 -7.10 8.81
C PRO A 213 8.04 -6.28 9.89
N ASN A 214 8.31 -4.98 9.92
CA ASN A 214 7.34 -4.03 10.45
C ASN A 214 6.20 -3.93 9.44
N ILE A 215 4.97 -4.14 9.91
CA ILE A 215 3.79 -4.13 9.06
C ILE A 215 3.20 -2.72 9.02
N ILE A 216 2.92 -2.22 7.83
CA ILE A 216 2.19 -0.98 7.59
C ILE A 216 0.83 -1.36 6.98
N SER A 217 -0.24 -0.71 7.44
CA SER A 217 -1.57 -0.80 6.85
C SER A 217 -2.11 0.59 6.58
N GLU A 218 -2.58 0.85 5.36
CA GLU A 218 -3.10 2.13 4.92
C GLU A 218 -4.63 2.14 5.00
N SER A 219 -5.16 2.13 6.22
CA SER A 219 -6.58 1.93 6.51
C SER A 219 -7.39 3.23 6.57
N GLY A 220 -7.12 4.21 5.71
CA GLY A 220 -7.73 5.54 5.74
C GLY A 220 -9.27 5.51 5.72
N ARG A 221 -9.88 4.70 4.85
CA ARG A 221 -11.34 4.53 4.79
C ARG A 221 -11.91 4.06 6.14
N ALA A 222 -11.34 3.02 6.72
CA ALA A 222 -11.82 2.47 8.00
C ALA A 222 -11.70 3.46 9.16
N VAL A 223 -10.68 4.32 9.14
CA VAL A 223 -10.47 5.37 10.16
C VAL A 223 -11.46 6.52 9.99
N SER A 224 -11.77 6.93 8.75
CA SER A 224 -12.53 8.17 8.48
C SER A 224 -13.98 7.94 8.09
N ALA A 225 -14.41 6.72 7.75
CA ALA A 225 -15.74 6.46 7.19
C ALA A 225 -16.91 6.89 8.09
N TYR A 226 -16.76 6.78 9.40
CA TYR A 226 -17.82 7.07 10.37
C TYR A 226 -17.75 8.48 10.98
N ASN A 227 -16.98 9.39 10.41
CA ASN A 227 -16.85 10.75 10.92
C ASN A 227 -18.09 11.63 10.66
N SER A 228 -18.96 11.25 9.69
CA SER A 228 -20.16 11.97 9.35
C SER A 228 -21.26 11.02 8.86
N VAL A 229 -22.52 11.42 9.05
CA VAL A 229 -23.71 10.69 8.60
C VAL A 229 -24.64 11.67 7.88
N LEU A 230 -25.09 11.29 6.68
CA LEU A 230 -26.13 12.02 5.95
C LEU A 230 -27.50 11.41 6.27
N VAL A 231 -28.39 12.21 6.82
CA VAL A 231 -29.79 11.82 7.09
C VAL A 231 -30.69 12.60 6.16
N PHE A 232 -31.57 11.90 5.43
CA PHE A 232 -32.53 12.52 4.52
C PHE A 232 -33.85 11.73 4.46
N ASN A 233 -34.93 12.38 4.08
CA ASN A 233 -36.23 11.75 3.86
C ASN A 233 -36.37 11.34 2.40
N ALA A 234 -36.96 10.16 2.15
CA ALA A 234 -37.40 9.79 0.82
C ALA A 234 -38.72 10.52 0.49
N PHE A 235 -38.72 11.41 -0.52
CA PHE A 235 -39.90 12.14 -0.94
C PHE A 235 -40.78 11.37 -1.95
N GLY A 236 -40.26 10.31 -2.54
CA GLY A 236 -40.96 9.47 -3.50
C GLY A 236 -40.07 8.39 -4.10
N ALA A 237 -40.68 7.43 -4.74
CA ALA A 237 -40.05 6.43 -5.56
C ALA A 237 -40.64 6.42 -6.96
N SER A 238 -39.82 6.27 -7.99
CA SER A 238 -40.26 6.05 -9.37
C SER A 238 -39.77 4.69 -9.85
N GLY A 239 -40.67 3.93 -10.49
CA GLY A 239 -40.34 2.60 -11.03
C GLY A 239 -41.47 2.14 -11.97
N PRO A 240 -41.24 1.06 -12.72
CA PRO A 240 -42.33 0.45 -13.49
C PRO A 240 -43.47 0.02 -12.56
N ASP A 241 -44.71 0.31 -12.97
CA ASP A 241 -45.88 -0.06 -12.17
C ASP A 241 -46.00 -1.60 -12.15
N ALA A 242 -45.77 -2.20 -10.98
CA ALA A 242 -45.85 -3.66 -10.82
C ALA A 242 -47.26 -4.23 -10.98
N ARG A 243 -48.27 -3.40 -11.32
CA ARG A 243 -49.67 -3.82 -11.48
C ARG A 243 -50.08 -4.19 -12.91
N THR A 244 -49.12 -4.18 -13.85
CA THR A 244 -49.37 -4.51 -15.27
C THR A 244 -48.64 -5.79 -15.71
N GLN A 245 -48.56 -6.77 -14.83
CA GLN A 245 -48.18 -8.15 -15.21
C GLN A 245 -49.27 -9.12 -14.78
#